data_7140fbda4dcdc3f239e31543b1adafb7
#
_entry.id   7140fbda4dcdc3f239e31543b1adafb7
#
_cell.length_a   1.000
_cell.length_b   1.000
_cell.length_c   1.000
_cell.angle_alpha   90.00
_cell.angle_beta   90.00
_cell.angle_gamma   90.00
#
_symmetry.space_group_name_H-M   'P 1'
#
loop_
_entity.id
_entity.type
_entity.pdbx_description
1 polymer ?
#
loop_
_entity_poly.entity_id
_entity_poly.type
_entity_poly.pdbx_seq_one_letter_code
_entity_poly.pdbx_strand_id
1 'polypeptide(L)'
;GKAIVFGISATAEIDTVVGNYDLRYLKEQLKEHFYKTPDYLKEKTRIALEERWGAYTNGEINVHGEIISSDIQGFHAEDYCKTFMDAEFARYSVNIITNTTDNQYQIIRYCNILKAMCAFNANEDIQSMLYLGMALPKKNNPGMDESVLMQLFEYSKIVSKRNDSDICFLKGDNFEREKIELQNRLSSGEKIFVMSSYQTIGAGQNLQYKIPEGRVYVRLGEIVENDKRFWYKDFDALYLGNITHMTVNTYQDEKITAHDLLQMLFQIEELYENGEMNYYEKDQMLKLAFRSYTGTEQYTLNKLYKLKSVVVQASRMVLQAVGRMCRTFVKSPNIYLFVESELLEKLYMGELNKRILPPEMKAIISMRESLGKDYLPAENIMLNKAERISSVGLWTIRRMLAKEWTKESMKLWEQLRN
;
A
#
# COMPACT_ATOMS: atom_id res chain seq x y z
N GLY A 1 -20.75 31.05 -10.76
CA GLY A 1 -21.02 30.65 -9.40
C GLY A 1 -19.71 30.27 -8.69
N LYS A 2 -19.54 30.67 -7.43
CA LYS A 2 -18.39 30.26 -6.64
C LYS A 2 -18.64 28.83 -6.17
N ALA A 3 -17.80 27.88 -6.57
CA ALA A 3 -17.85 26.50 -6.07
C ALA A 3 -16.93 26.37 -4.84
N ILE A 4 -17.43 25.73 -3.78
CA ILE A 4 -16.62 25.34 -2.63
C ILE A 4 -16.32 23.84 -2.80
N VAL A 5 -15.04 23.47 -2.82
CA VAL A 5 -14.60 22.09 -2.95
C VAL A 5 -14.02 21.62 -1.61
N PHE A 6 -14.58 20.55 -1.05
CA PHE A 6 -14.06 19.88 0.14
C PHE A 6 -13.35 18.59 -0.24
N GLY A 7 -12.06 18.53 0.03
CA GLY A 7 -11.29 17.28 -0.06
C GLY A 7 -11.39 16.51 1.25
N ILE A 8 -12.14 15.41 1.27
CA ILE A 8 -12.31 14.58 2.46
C ILE A 8 -11.62 13.23 2.22
N SER A 9 -10.44 13.06 2.80
CA SER A 9 -9.72 11.77 2.80
C SER A 9 -8.74 11.73 3.97
N ALA A 10 -8.58 10.58 4.59
CA ALA A 10 -7.58 10.35 5.62
C ALA A 10 -6.14 10.63 5.15
N THR A 11 -5.93 10.66 3.83
CA THR A 11 -4.63 10.85 3.18
C THR A 11 -4.55 12.11 2.30
N ALA A 12 -5.57 12.99 2.33
CA ALA A 12 -5.62 14.18 1.47
C ALA A 12 -4.45 15.13 1.70
N GLU A 13 -3.99 15.29 2.94
CA GLU A 13 -2.89 16.18 3.30
C GLU A 13 -1.48 15.52 3.17
N ILE A 14 -1.38 14.32 2.63
CA ILE A 14 -0.07 13.68 2.42
C ILE A 14 0.64 14.35 1.25
N ASP A 15 1.80 14.95 1.55
CA ASP A 15 2.60 15.70 0.57
C ASP A 15 3.47 14.75 -0.26
N THR A 16 2.98 14.41 -1.45
CA THR A 16 3.69 13.62 -2.45
C THR A 16 3.31 14.09 -3.85
N VAL A 17 4.26 14.11 -4.77
CA VAL A 17 4.02 14.48 -6.18
C VAL A 17 3.59 13.29 -7.04
N VAL A 18 3.59 12.07 -6.49
CA VAL A 18 3.14 10.88 -7.20
C VAL A 18 1.92 10.27 -6.52
N GLY A 19 0.92 9.92 -7.32
CA GLY A 19 -0.27 9.19 -6.87
C GLY A 19 -1.22 9.97 -5.94
N ASN A 20 -1.06 11.27 -5.76
CA ASN A 20 -1.95 12.15 -4.98
C ASN A 20 -2.03 13.54 -5.63
N TYR A 21 -2.89 14.42 -5.09
CA TYR A 21 -2.93 15.82 -5.49
C TYR A 21 -1.66 16.54 -5.04
N ASP A 22 -1.05 17.31 -5.94
CA ASP A 22 0.03 18.22 -5.57
C ASP A 22 -0.53 19.39 -4.76
N LEU A 23 -0.37 19.31 -3.44
CA LEU A 23 -0.87 20.33 -2.51
C LEU A 23 -0.15 21.68 -2.68
N ARG A 24 1.09 21.68 -3.19
CA ARG A 24 1.84 22.91 -3.45
C ARG A 24 1.25 23.62 -4.65
N TYR A 25 1.03 22.91 -5.74
CA TYR A 25 0.35 23.45 -6.92
C TYR A 25 -1.03 24.00 -6.55
N LEU A 26 -1.84 23.25 -5.81
CA LEU A 26 -3.15 23.73 -5.36
C LEU A 26 -3.05 24.99 -4.50
N LYS A 27 -2.09 25.07 -3.58
CA LYS A 27 -1.86 26.24 -2.74
C LYS A 27 -1.44 27.46 -3.58
N GLU A 28 -0.55 27.29 -4.56
CA GLU A 28 -0.10 28.34 -5.46
C GLU A 28 -1.25 28.87 -6.35
N GLN A 29 -2.09 27.97 -6.87
CA GLN A 29 -3.22 28.34 -7.73
C GLN A 29 -4.38 28.97 -6.96
N LEU A 30 -4.71 28.44 -5.79
CA LEU A 30 -5.86 28.87 -4.99
C LEU A 30 -5.52 30.00 -4.01
N LYS A 31 -4.25 30.19 -3.69
CA LYS A 31 -3.74 31.27 -2.79
C LYS A 31 -4.53 31.33 -1.47
N GLU A 32 -5.15 32.48 -1.18
CA GLU A 32 -6.00 32.72 0.00
C GLU A 32 -7.27 31.87 0.04
N HIS A 33 -7.62 31.19 -1.05
CA HIS A 33 -8.77 30.28 -1.13
C HIS A 33 -8.39 28.81 -0.84
N PHE A 34 -7.13 28.53 -0.53
CA PHE A 34 -6.69 27.21 -0.12
C PHE A 34 -6.66 27.09 1.41
N TYR A 35 -7.53 26.26 1.95
CA TYR A 35 -7.65 26.07 3.39
C TYR A 35 -7.24 24.63 3.78
N LYS A 36 -6.47 24.51 4.84
CA LYS A 36 -6.22 23.25 5.55
C LYS A 36 -7.04 23.20 6.82
N THR A 37 -7.27 21.99 7.33
CA THR A 37 -7.94 21.81 8.63
C THR A 37 -7.17 22.57 9.71
N PRO A 38 -7.80 23.50 10.45
CA PRO A 38 -7.16 24.24 11.54
C PRO A 38 -6.65 23.31 12.65
N ASP A 39 -5.54 23.67 13.29
CA ASP A 39 -4.91 22.83 14.31
C ASP A 39 -5.80 22.56 15.52
N TYR A 40 -6.63 23.52 15.92
CA TYR A 40 -7.57 23.31 17.02
C TYR A 40 -8.63 22.23 16.71
N LEU A 41 -9.05 22.09 15.44
CA LEU A 41 -9.96 21.02 15.02
C LEU A 41 -9.25 19.68 14.94
N LYS A 42 -7.97 19.66 14.51
CA LYS A 42 -7.13 18.46 14.54
C LYS A 42 -6.98 17.96 15.96
N GLU A 43 -6.68 18.86 16.91
CA GLU A 43 -6.52 18.52 18.32
C GLU A 43 -7.83 18.01 18.94
N LYS A 44 -8.97 18.68 18.69
CA LYS A 44 -10.28 18.22 19.13
C LYS A 44 -10.61 16.82 18.57
N THR A 45 -10.28 16.58 17.30
CA THR A 45 -10.47 15.27 16.67
C THR A 45 -9.58 14.22 17.30
N ARG A 46 -8.30 14.56 17.61
CA ARG A 46 -7.34 13.66 18.26
C ARG A 46 -7.88 13.20 19.62
N ILE A 47 -8.32 14.12 20.46
CA ILE A 47 -8.87 13.82 21.79
C ILE A 47 -10.08 12.88 21.67
N ALA A 48 -11.04 13.21 20.81
CA ALA A 48 -12.24 12.38 20.62
C ALA A 48 -11.94 10.96 20.09
N LEU A 49 -10.91 10.81 19.26
CA LEU A 49 -10.47 9.50 18.78
C LEU A 49 -9.71 8.71 19.85
N GLU A 50 -8.85 9.36 20.63
CA GLU A 50 -8.12 8.72 21.73
C GLU A 50 -9.07 8.20 22.82
N GLU A 51 -10.09 8.99 23.19
CA GLU A 51 -11.16 8.55 24.10
C GLU A 51 -11.88 7.30 23.54
N ARG A 52 -12.20 7.30 22.23
CA ARG A 52 -12.85 6.16 21.58
C ARG A 52 -11.97 4.92 21.54
N TRP A 53 -10.66 5.08 21.41
CA TRP A 53 -9.70 3.97 21.40
C TRP A 53 -9.33 3.44 22.79
N GLY A 54 -10.04 3.86 23.84
CA GLY A 54 -9.80 3.41 25.22
C GLY A 54 -9.75 1.89 25.37
N ALA A 55 -10.57 1.14 24.61
CA ALA A 55 -10.58 -0.31 24.62
C ALA A 55 -9.23 -0.96 24.21
N TYR A 56 -8.42 -0.28 23.41
CA TYR A 56 -7.07 -0.74 23.07
C TYR A 56 -6.08 -0.48 24.20
N THR A 57 -6.22 0.62 24.92
CA THR A 57 -5.31 0.99 26.02
C THR A 57 -5.59 0.22 27.29
N ASN A 58 -6.83 -0.18 27.52
CA ASN A 58 -7.23 -0.97 28.70
C ASN A 58 -7.13 -2.50 28.47
N GLY A 59 -6.69 -2.93 27.27
CA GLY A 59 -6.46 -4.34 26.95
C GLY A 59 -7.68 -5.16 26.56
N GLU A 60 -8.84 -4.54 26.33
CA GLU A 60 -10.03 -5.22 25.80
C GLU A 60 -9.82 -5.62 24.32
N ILE A 61 -9.01 -4.83 23.58
CA ILE A 61 -8.61 -5.13 22.21
C ILE A 61 -7.09 -5.23 22.15
N ASN A 62 -6.62 -6.36 21.66
CA ASN A 62 -5.20 -6.64 21.49
C ASN A 62 -4.85 -6.68 19.99
N VAL A 63 -3.76 -5.99 19.58
CA VAL A 63 -3.25 -6.01 18.22
C VAL A 63 -2.00 -6.87 18.19
N HIS A 64 -2.05 -7.98 17.46
CA HIS A 64 -0.96 -8.92 17.28
C HIS A 64 -0.28 -8.67 15.95
N GLY A 65 1.01 -8.31 15.97
CA GLY A 65 1.80 -8.05 14.78
C GLY A 65 2.79 -9.17 14.50
N GLU A 66 2.86 -9.65 13.28
CA GLU A 66 3.86 -10.60 12.79
C GLU A 66 4.59 -10.05 11.58
N ILE A 67 5.93 -9.99 11.64
CA ILE A 67 6.77 -9.59 10.52
C ILE A 67 7.03 -10.81 9.65
N ILE A 68 6.64 -10.71 8.37
CA ILE A 68 6.88 -11.75 7.39
C ILE A 68 8.18 -11.44 6.64
N SER A 69 9.14 -12.36 6.67
CA SER A 69 10.44 -12.15 6.02
C SER A 69 10.30 -12.12 4.50
N SER A 70 10.95 -11.15 3.89
CA SER A 70 11.06 -11.01 2.42
C SER A 70 12.52 -11.14 1.94
N ASP A 71 13.44 -11.55 2.81
CA ASP A 71 14.86 -11.66 2.47
C ASP A 71 15.08 -12.78 1.45
N ILE A 72 15.68 -12.43 0.32
CA ILE A 72 16.00 -13.36 -0.77
C ILE A 72 17.32 -14.07 -0.52
N GLN A 73 18.25 -13.45 0.22
CA GLN A 73 19.58 -14.03 0.44
C GLN A 73 19.51 -15.25 1.37
N GLY A 74 19.86 -16.39 0.84
CA GLY A 74 19.85 -17.65 1.58
C GLY A 74 18.47 -18.23 1.85
N PHE A 75 17.42 -17.79 1.14
CA PHE A 75 16.08 -18.33 1.30
C PHE A 75 15.98 -19.75 0.75
N HIS A 76 15.66 -20.69 1.62
CA HIS A 76 15.36 -22.07 1.30
C HIS A 76 13.87 -22.33 1.55
N ALA A 77 13.08 -22.43 0.48
CA ALA A 77 11.62 -22.50 0.54
C ALA A 77 11.11 -23.64 1.43
N GLU A 78 11.69 -24.84 1.31
CA GLU A 78 11.27 -25.99 2.11
C GLU A 78 11.56 -25.82 3.60
N ASP A 79 12.75 -25.31 3.97
CA ASP A 79 13.10 -25.05 5.35
C ASP A 79 12.24 -23.95 5.96
N TYR A 80 11.93 -22.93 5.17
CA TYR A 80 10.98 -21.87 5.59
C TYR A 80 9.59 -22.45 5.84
N CYS A 81 9.06 -23.27 4.94
CA CYS A 81 7.74 -23.88 5.11
C CYS A 81 7.69 -24.84 6.31
N LYS A 82 8.77 -25.56 6.61
CA LYS A 82 8.87 -26.41 7.81
C LYS A 82 8.74 -25.66 9.13
N THR A 83 8.89 -24.34 9.15
CA THR A 83 8.71 -23.54 10.37
C THR A 83 7.26 -23.41 10.82
N PHE A 84 6.28 -23.68 9.92
CA PHE A 84 4.85 -23.52 10.21
C PHE A 84 3.96 -24.67 9.71
N MET A 85 4.56 -25.71 9.10
CA MET A 85 3.87 -26.94 8.69
C MET A 85 4.80 -28.13 8.81
N ASP A 86 4.25 -29.35 8.77
CA ASP A 86 5.08 -30.57 8.80
C ASP A 86 5.88 -30.74 7.49
N ALA A 87 6.97 -31.53 7.57
CA ALA A 87 7.95 -31.67 6.49
C ALA A 87 7.35 -32.25 5.19
N GLU A 88 6.33 -33.08 5.27
CA GLU A 88 5.70 -33.70 4.10
C GLU A 88 4.92 -32.65 3.31
N PHE A 89 4.05 -31.88 3.97
CA PHE A 89 3.27 -30.82 3.33
C PHE A 89 4.15 -29.64 2.90
N ALA A 90 5.23 -29.33 3.63
CA ALA A 90 6.23 -28.35 3.21
C ALA A 90 6.82 -28.71 1.85
N ARG A 91 7.27 -29.97 1.68
CA ARG A 91 7.81 -30.48 0.42
C ARG A 91 6.78 -30.45 -0.71
N TYR A 92 5.54 -30.89 -0.45
CA TYR A 92 4.49 -30.85 -1.47
C TYR A 92 4.17 -29.44 -1.92
N SER A 93 4.04 -28.51 -0.97
CA SER A 93 3.76 -27.09 -1.27
C SER A 93 4.88 -26.46 -2.10
N VAL A 94 6.14 -26.71 -1.72
CA VAL A 94 7.29 -26.18 -2.46
C VAL A 94 7.38 -26.78 -3.86
N ASN A 95 7.10 -28.07 -4.05
CA ASN A 95 7.07 -28.70 -5.36
C ASN A 95 6.04 -28.06 -6.28
N ILE A 96 4.82 -27.77 -5.78
CA ILE A 96 3.80 -27.07 -6.57
C ILE A 96 4.26 -25.68 -6.97
N ILE A 97 4.82 -24.93 -6.03
CA ILE A 97 5.31 -23.57 -6.25
C ILE A 97 6.43 -23.58 -7.31
N THR A 98 7.45 -24.45 -7.16
CA THR A 98 8.60 -24.50 -8.05
C THR A 98 8.29 -25.09 -9.43
N ASN A 99 7.23 -25.90 -9.54
CA ASN A 99 6.71 -26.32 -10.85
C ASN A 99 5.95 -25.20 -11.58
N THR A 100 5.51 -24.16 -10.84
CA THR A 100 4.77 -23.03 -11.39
C THR A 100 5.71 -21.90 -11.81
N THR A 101 6.76 -21.66 -11.03
CA THR A 101 7.73 -20.57 -11.27
C THR A 101 9.13 -20.94 -10.77
N ASP A 102 10.15 -20.49 -11.49
CA ASP A 102 11.57 -20.52 -11.10
C ASP A 102 12.06 -19.18 -10.51
N ASN A 103 11.21 -18.16 -10.53
CA ASN A 103 11.52 -16.84 -10.00
C ASN A 103 11.53 -16.85 -8.48
N GLN A 104 12.70 -16.67 -7.89
CA GLN A 104 12.91 -16.69 -6.43
C GLN A 104 11.97 -15.73 -5.66
N TYR A 105 11.74 -14.54 -6.21
CA TYR A 105 10.83 -13.56 -5.61
C TYR A 105 9.38 -14.05 -5.58
N GLN A 106 8.94 -14.73 -6.64
CA GLN A 106 7.59 -15.31 -6.69
C GLN A 106 7.47 -16.51 -5.75
N ILE A 107 8.51 -17.34 -5.65
CA ILE A 107 8.57 -18.46 -4.70
C ILE A 107 8.40 -17.97 -3.26
N ILE A 108 9.16 -16.96 -2.86
CA ILE A 108 9.05 -16.34 -1.53
C ILE A 108 7.62 -15.82 -1.30
N ARG A 109 7.03 -15.16 -2.28
CA ARG A 109 5.65 -14.66 -2.18
C ARG A 109 4.65 -15.77 -1.91
N TYR A 110 4.71 -16.88 -2.64
CA TYR A 110 3.83 -18.03 -2.41
C TYR A 110 4.04 -18.63 -1.01
N CYS A 111 5.28 -18.78 -0.58
CA CYS A 111 5.59 -19.30 0.76
C CYS A 111 5.06 -18.36 1.87
N ASN A 112 5.16 -17.05 1.68
CA ASN A 112 4.63 -16.06 2.62
C ASN A 112 3.10 -16.10 2.68
N ILE A 113 2.44 -16.22 1.53
CA ILE A 113 0.98 -16.37 1.46
C ILE A 113 0.56 -17.68 2.14
N LEU A 114 1.26 -18.79 1.88
CA LEU A 114 0.99 -20.07 2.53
C LEU A 114 1.13 -19.99 4.06
N LYS A 115 2.16 -19.29 4.56
CA LYS A 115 2.31 -19.03 5.99
C LYS A 115 1.11 -18.30 6.57
N ALA A 116 0.62 -17.27 5.88
CA ALA A 116 -0.56 -16.53 6.29
C ALA A 116 -1.84 -17.40 6.24
N MET A 117 -1.99 -18.28 5.24
CA MET A 117 -3.09 -19.24 5.15
C MET A 117 -3.06 -20.23 6.32
N CYS A 118 -1.87 -20.76 6.68
CA CYS A 118 -1.72 -21.63 7.83
C CYS A 118 -2.07 -20.91 9.14
N ALA A 119 -1.57 -19.69 9.34
CA ALA A 119 -1.89 -18.89 10.52
C ALA A 119 -3.41 -18.58 10.61
N PHE A 120 -4.05 -18.25 9.49
CA PHE A 120 -5.49 -18.05 9.41
C PHE A 120 -6.27 -19.30 9.78
N ASN A 121 -5.90 -20.47 9.22
CA ASN A 121 -6.62 -21.71 9.47
C ASN A 121 -6.40 -22.25 10.87
N ALA A 122 -5.21 -22.07 11.43
CA ALA A 122 -4.89 -22.54 12.80
C ALA A 122 -5.54 -21.67 13.88
N ASN A 123 -5.83 -20.41 13.62
CA ASN A 123 -6.34 -19.47 14.62
C ASN A 123 -7.87 -19.37 14.59
N GLU A 124 -8.54 -19.76 15.68
CA GLU A 124 -10.01 -19.72 15.80
C GLU A 124 -10.56 -18.29 15.97
N ASP A 125 -9.75 -17.35 16.46
CA ASP A 125 -10.16 -15.96 16.64
C ASP A 125 -10.33 -15.22 15.29
N ILE A 126 -9.60 -15.68 14.25
CA ILE A 126 -9.65 -15.07 12.93
C ILE A 126 -10.77 -15.69 12.10
N GLN A 127 -11.89 -14.99 11.97
CA GLN A 127 -12.98 -15.37 11.06
C GLN A 127 -12.74 -14.83 9.65
N SER A 128 -12.23 -13.61 9.54
CA SER A 128 -12.00 -12.94 8.27
C SER A 128 -10.59 -12.39 8.19
N MET A 129 -9.88 -12.72 7.12
CA MET A 129 -8.55 -12.18 6.84
C MET A 129 -8.51 -11.56 5.45
N LEU A 130 -7.99 -10.35 5.36
CA LEU A 130 -7.79 -9.64 4.10
C LEU A 130 -6.32 -9.66 3.73
N TYR A 131 -5.98 -10.32 2.63
CA TYR A 131 -4.66 -10.22 2.00
C TYR A 131 -4.67 -9.10 0.97
N LEU A 132 -3.70 -8.19 1.06
CA LEU A 132 -3.45 -7.14 0.08
C LEU A 132 -2.04 -7.27 -0.49
N GLY A 133 -1.96 -7.44 -1.80
CA GLY A 133 -0.71 -7.43 -2.56
C GLY A 133 -0.79 -6.47 -3.75
N MET A 134 0.29 -6.38 -4.51
CA MET A 134 0.29 -5.61 -5.76
C MET A 134 -0.31 -6.37 -6.93
N ALA A 135 -0.15 -7.69 -6.97
CA ALA A 135 -0.72 -8.56 -8.00
C ALA A 135 -2.05 -9.16 -7.55
N LEU A 136 -3.01 -9.23 -8.47
CA LEU A 136 -4.23 -10.03 -8.30
C LEU A 136 -3.97 -11.47 -8.74
N PRO A 137 -4.53 -12.46 -8.04
CA PRO A 137 -4.55 -13.83 -8.53
C PRO A 137 -5.26 -13.93 -9.88
N LYS A 138 -4.62 -14.57 -10.85
CA LYS A 138 -5.17 -14.83 -12.19
C LYS A 138 -4.90 -16.28 -12.57
N LYS A 139 -5.76 -16.88 -13.37
CA LYS A 139 -5.54 -18.22 -13.93
C LYS A 139 -4.34 -18.22 -14.87
N ASN A 140 -3.49 -19.23 -14.75
CA ASN A 140 -2.28 -19.39 -15.56
C ASN A 140 -1.27 -18.24 -15.46
N ASN A 141 -1.24 -17.52 -14.35
CA ASN A 141 -0.22 -16.50 -14.10
C ASN A 141 0.83 -17.04 -13.11
N PRO A 142 2.06 -17.36 -13.55
CA PRO A 142 3.07 -17.97 -12.69
C PRO A 142 3.39 -17.17 -11.43
N GLY A 143 3.26 -15.84 -11.51
CA GLY A 143 3.53 -14.94 -10.37
C GLY A 143 2.46 -14.96 -9.29
N MET A 144 1.20 -15.34 -9.62
CA MET A 144 0.06 -15.37 -8.70
C MET A 144 -1.07 -16.20 -9.32
N ASP A 145 -0.86 -17.51 -9.43
CA ASP A 145 -1.84 -18.44 -10.03
C ASP A 145 -2.91 -18.84 -9.03
N GLU A 146 -4.19 -18.66 -9.40
CA GLU A 146 -5.34 -19.02 -8.56
C GLU A 146 -5.39 -20.49 -8.19
N SER A 147 -5.09 -21.37 -9.16
CA SER A 147 -5.18 -22.82 -8.94
C SER A 147 -4.14 -23.28 -7.94
N VAL A 148 -2.95 -22.69 -8.00
CA VAL A 148 -1.87 -22.91 -7.03
C VAL A 148 -2.28 -22.41 -5.65
N LEU A 149 -2.81 -21.19 -5.56
CA LEU A 149 -3.26 -20.61 -4.28
C LEU A 149 -4.38 -21.43 -3.64
N MET A 150 -5.36 -21.90 -4.43
CA MET A 150 -6.43 -22.78 -3.95
C MET A 150 -5.87 -24.09 -3.41
N GLN A 151 -4.90 -24.70 -4.10
CA GLN A 151 -4.28 -25.95 -3.67
C GLN A 151 -3.43 -25.75 -2.38
N LEU A 152 -2.67 -24.65 -2.29
CA LEU A 152 -1.95 -24.29 -1.07
C LEU A 152 -2.90 -24.02 0.11
N PHE A 153 -4.05 -23.42 -0.16
CA PHE A 153 -5.08 -23.21 0.85
C PHE A 153 -5.66 -24.53 1.38
N GLU A 154 -5.94 -25.49 0.51
CA GLU A 154 -6.39 -26.84 0.94
C GLU A 154 -5.30 -27.53 1.80
N TYR A 155 -4.03 -27.43 1.46
CA TYR A 155 -2.96 -27.96 2.29
C TYR A 155 -2.91 -27.26 3.67
N SER A 156 -3.09 -25.95 3.70
CA SER A 156 -3.14 -25.23 4.98
C SER A 156 -4.31 -25.65 5.86
N LYS A 157 -5.46 -26.01 5.28
CA LYS A 157 -6.61 -26.59 6.00
C LYS A 157 -6.27 -27.95 6.62
N ILE A 158 -5.66 -28.83 5.84
CA ILE A 158 -5.27 -30.17 6.32
C ILE A 158 -4.29 -30.08 7.47
N VAL A 159 -3.24 -29.27 7.33
CA VAL A 159 -2.22 -29.04 8.36
C VAL A 159 -2.85 -28.50 9.65
N SER A 160 -3.79 -27.58 9.52
CA SER A 160 -4.50 -26.95 10.65
C SER A 160 -5.68 -27.78 11.15
N LYS A 161 -5.97 -28.93 10.55
CA LYS A 161 -7.14 -29.79 10.86
C LYS A 161 -8.47 -29.02 10.79
N ARG A 162 -8.61 -28.11 9.82
CA ARG A 162 -9.77 -27.26 9.63
C ARG A 162 -10.44 -27.54 8.28
N ASN A 163 -11.76 -27.68 8.30
CA ASN A 163 -12.55 -27.99 7.09
C ASN A 163 -13.61 -26.93 6.75
N ASP A 164 -13.84 -25.97 7.64
CA ASP A 164 -14.92 -24.98 7.60
C ASP A 164 -14.50 -23.60 7.10
N SER A 165 -13.31 -23.48 6.53
CA SER A 165 -12.78 -22.22 5.96
C SER A 165 -12.77 -22.25 4.43
N ASP A 166 -12.82 -21.07 3.83
CA ASP A 166 -12.80 -20.89 2.38
C ASP A 166 -11.87 -19.73 1.96
N ILE A 167 -11.50 -19.72 0.68
CA ILE A 167 -10.72 -18.65 0.05
C ILE A 167 -11.57 -17.92 -0.97
N CYS A 168 -11.47 -16.58 -1.00
CA CYS A 168 -12.20 -15.72 -1.92
C CYS A 168 -11.25 -14.73 -2.60
N PHE A 169 -11.39 -14.60 -3.94
CA PHE A 169 -10.62 -13.65 -4.74
C PHE A 169 -11.52 -12.49 -5.16
N LEU A 170 -11.26 -11.29 -4.62
CA LEU A 170 -11.95 -10.06 -5.05
C LEU A 170 -11.20 -9.42 -6.21
N LYS A 171 -11.82 -9.42 -7.39
CA LYS A 171 -11.27 -8.91 -8.66
C LYS A 171 -12.03 -7.68 -9.16
N GLY A 172 -11.40 -6.92 -10.08
CA GLY A 172 -11.97 -5.68 -10.60
C GLY A 172 -13.25 -5.84 -11.43
N ASP A 173 -13.33 -6.89 -12.25
CA ASP A 173 -14.35 -7.01 -13.31
C ASP A 173 -15.78 -7.21 -12.77
N ASN A 174 -15.95 -7.90 -11.64
CA ASN A 174 -17.24 -8.15 -10.99
C ASN A 174 -17.25 -7.72 -9.51
N PHE A 175 -16.44 -6.77 -9.16
CA PHE A 175 -16.12 -6.40 -7.78
C PHE A 175 -17.35 -6.17 -6.90
N GLU A 176 -18.33 -5.40 -7.37
CA GLU A 176 -19.51 -5.06 -6.54
C GLU A 176 -20.36 -6.32 -6.23
N ARG A 177 -20.52 -7.24 -7.17
CA ARG A 177 -21.24 -8.49 -6.96
C ARG A 177 -20.50 -9.41 -6.01
N GLU A 178 -19.21 -9.62 -6.25
CA GLU A 178 -18.34 -10.47 -5.41
C GLU A 178 -18.25 -9.91 -3.98
N LYS A 179 -18.21 -8.60 -3.84
CA LYS A 179 -18.22 -7.92 -2.54
C LYS A 179 -19.50 -8.18 -1.75
N ILE A 180 -20.66 -8.06 -2.39
CA ILE A 180 -21.96 -8.32 -1.73
C ILE A 180 -22.07 -9.78 -1.29
N GLU A 181 -21.65 -10.70 -2.14
CA GLU A 181 -21.64 -12.13 -1.83
C GLU A 181 -20.71 -12.43 -0.64
N LEU A 182 -19.48 -11.91 -0.66
CA LEU A 182 -18.53 -12.02 0.44
C LEU A 182 -19.08 -11.45 1.74
N GLN A 183 -19.68 -10.25 1.70
CA GLN A 183 -20.28 -9.63 2.89
C GLN A 183 -21.41 -10.48 3.49
N ASN A 184 -22.23 -11.11 2.67
CA ASN A 184 -23.29 -11.99 3.13
C ASN A 184 -22.72 -13.26 3.78
N ARG A 185 -21.73 -13.89 3.18
CA ARG A 185 -21.05 -15.09 3.71
C ARG A 185 -20.34 -14.78 5.04
N LEU A 186 -19.61 -13.67 5.13
CA LEU A 186 -18.97 -13.24 6.37
C LEU A 186 -20.02 -12.91 7.47
N SER A 187 -21.15 -12.32 7.08
CA SER A 187 -22.23 -11.99 8.01
C SER A 187 -22.95 -13.24 8.53
N SER A 188 -22.96 -14.35 7.77
CA SER A 188 -23.47 -15.64 8.24
C SER A 188 -22.50 -16.40 9.15
N GLY A 189 -21.29 -15.88 9.36
CA GLY A 189 -20.31 -16.48 10.26
C GLY A 189 -19.27 -17.37 9.56
N GLU A 190 -19.27 -17.43 8.21
CA GLU A 190 -18.26 -18.19 7.49
C GLU A 190 -16.85 -17.65 7.71
N LYS A 191 -15.87 -18.57 7.77
CA LYS A 191 -14.44 -18.27 7.93
C LYS A 191 -13.81 -18.12 6.56
N ILE A 192 -13.43 -16.89 6.16
CA ILE A 192 -13.00 -16.61 4.78
C ILE A 192 -11.65 -15.88 4.74
N PHE A 193 -10.69 -16.44 3.98
CA PHE A 193 -9.44 -15.80 3.57
C PHE A 193 -9.67 -15.05 2.25
N VAL A 194 -9.64 -13.72 2.30
CA VAL A 194 -9.94 -12.86 1.16
C VAL A 194 -8.65 -12.35 0.54
N MET A 195 -8.47 -12.57 -0.75
CA MET A 195 -7.32 -12.05 -1.50
C MET A 195 -7.73 -10.95 -2.47
N SER A 196 -7.01 -9.83 -2.43
CA SER A 196 -7.19 -8.74 -3.37
C SER A 196 -5.90 -7.93 -3.55
N SER A 197 -5.96 -6.86 -4.34
CA SER A 197 -4.82 -5.95 -4.52
C SER A 197 -5.08 -4.57 -3.90
N TYR A 198 -3.99 -3.85 -3.60
CA TYR A 198 -4.07 -2.45 -3.17
C TYR A 198 -4.85 -1.57 -4.16
N GLN A 199 -4.76 -1.86 -5.45
CA GLN A 199 -5.45 -1.11 -6.50
C GLN A 199 -6.95 -1.44 -6.55
N THR A 200 -7.32 -2.72 -6.47
CA THR A 200 -8.71 -3.17 -6.52
C THR A 200 -9.51 -2.67 -5.33
N ILE A 201 -8.91 -2.71 -4.13
CA ILE A 201 -9.53 -2.18 -2.93
C ILE A 201 -9.15 -0.71 -2.72
N GLY A 202 -8.94 0.04 -3.78
CA GLY A 202 -8.56 1.45 -3.75
C GLY A 202 -9.50 2.36 -2.95
N ALA A 203 -9.29 3.68 -3.01
CA ALA A 203 -10.09 4.64 -2.27
C ALA A 203 -11.60 4.47 -2.54
N GLY A 204 -12.40 4.52 -1.47
CA GLY A 204 -13.87 4.46 -1.57
C GLY A 204 -14.51 3.08 -1.37
N GLN A 205 -13.79 1.98 -1.50
CA GLN A 205 -14.40 0.66 -1.33
C GLN A 205 -14.68 0.33 0.15
N ASN A 206 -15.89 -0.18 0.42
CA ASN A 206 -16.33 -0.54 1.76
C ASN A 206 -16.56 -2.06 1.85
N LEU A 207 -15.72 -2.73 2.67
CA LEU A 207 -15.75 -4.19 2.84
C LEU A 207 -16.34 -4.62 4.20
N GLN A 208 -16.89 -3.70 4.95
CA GLN A 208 -17.53 -3.98 6.22
C GLN A 208 -18.73 -4.91 6.03
N TYR A 209 -18.94 -5.80 6.97
CA TYR A 209 -20.06 -6.75 6.95
C TYR A 209 -20.81 -6.73 8.28
N LYS A 210 -22.06 -7.19 8.30
CA LYS A 210 -22.87 -7.26 9.52
C LYS A 210 -22.20 -8.18 10.52
N ILE A 211 -22.33 -7.83 11.79
CA ILE A 211 -21.76 -8.60 12.90
C ILE A 211 -22.39 -10.00 12.90
N PRO A 212 -21.58 -11.07 12.78
CA PRO A 212 -22.08 -12.44 12.92
C PRO A 212 -22.50 -12.73 14.35
N GLU A 213 -23.45 -13.64 14.52
CA GLU A 213 -23.84 -14.14 15.83
C GLU A 213 -22.83 -15.13 16.42
N GLY A 214 -22.89 -15.34 17.74
CA GLY A 214 -22.16 -16.42 18.43
C GLY A 214 -20.70 -16.10 18.76
N ARG A 215 -20.22 -14.85 18.59
CA ARG A 215 -18.86 -14.41 18.96
C ARG A 215 -18.90 -13.20 19.90
N VAL A 216 -17.83 -13.01 20.64
CA VAL A 216 -17.63 -11.85 21.52
C VAL A 216 -17.02 -10.70 20.72
N TYR A 217 -17.56 -9.51 20.89
CA TYR A 217 -17.07 -8.29 20.23
C TYR A 217 -16.96 -7.16 21.25
N VAL A 218 -15.99 -6.28 21.03
CA VAL A 218 -15.78 -5.05 21.79
C VAL A 218 -16.34 -3.87 21.01
N ARG A 219 -17.10 -2.99 21.69
CA ARG A 219 -17.64 -1.77 21.08
C ARG A 219 -16.87 -0.54 21.52
N LEU A 220 -16.52 0.29 20.56
CA LEU A 220 -15.77 1.52 20.77
C LEU A 220 -16.72 2.69 21.02
N GLY A 221 -16.95 3.01 22.29
CA GLY A 221 -17.85 4.08 22.73
C GLY A 221 -19.31 3.66 22.89
N GLU A 222 -20.17 4.63 23.19
CA GLU A 222 -21.60 4.42 23.40
C GLU A 222 -22.32 4.13 22.08
N ILE A 223 -23.30 3.23 22.13
CA ILE A 223 -24.07 2.81 20.95
C ILE A 223 -24.97 3.96 20.50
N VAL A 224 -24.86 4.32 19.22
CA VAL A 224 -25.78 5.23 18.54
C VAL A 224 -26.62 4.40 17.57
N GLU A 225 -27.92 4.27 17.83
CA GLU A 225 -28.83 3.36 17.09
C GLU A 225 -28.82 3.55 15.58
N ASN A 226 -28.74 4.80 15.11
CA ASN A 226 -28.75 5.12 13.68
C ASN A 226 -27.35 5.09 13.02
N ASP A 227 -26.31 4.81 13.77
CA ASP A 227 -24.95 4.72 13.23
C ASP A 227 -24.60 3.28 12.86
N LYS A 228 -24.57 3.01 11.54
CA LYS A 228 -24.26 1.69 11.00
C LYS A 228 -22.92 1.13 11.48
N ARG A 229 -21.97 1.97 11.91
CA ARG A 229 -20.65 1.53 12.39
C ARG A 229 -20.73 0.70 13.68
N PHE A 230 -21.83 0.72 14.40
CA PHE A 230 -22.07 -0.13 15.56
C PHE A 230 -22.73 -1.48 15.23
N TRP A 231 -23.13 -1.69 13.97
CA TRP A 231 -23.82 -2.90 13.50
C TRP A 231 -23.05 -3.69 12.47
N TYR A 232 -21.91 -3.13 12.05
CA TYR A 232 -20.98 -3.74 11.11
C TYR A 232 -19.62 -3.88 11.76
N LYS A 233 -18.84 -4.85 11.30
CA LYS A 233 -17.45 -5.02 11.70
C LYS A 233 -16.50 -4.98 10.51
N ASP A 234 -15.24 -4.70 10.80
CA ASP A 234 -14.11 -4.82 9.89
C ASP A 234 -13.52 -6.25 9.94
N PHE A 235 -12.49 -6.55 9.14
CA PHE A 235 -11.78 -7.81 9.18
C PHE A 235 -11.04 -8.02 10.52
N ASP A 236 -10.82 -9.30 10.88
CA ASP A 236 -10.08 -9.68 12.09
C ASP A 236 -8.58 -9.69 11.87
N ALA A 237 -8.16 -9.94 10.62
CA ALA A 237 -6.75 -9.97 10.23
C ALA A 237 -6.50 -9.25 8.91
N LEU A 238 -5.29 -8.67 8.79
CA LEU A 238 -4.81 -8.01 7.59
C LEU A 238 -3.40 -8.49 7.27
N TYR A 239 -3.21 -8.93 6.02
CA TYR A 239 -1.88 -9.16 5.47
C TYR A 239 -1.52 -8.03 4.50
N LEU A 240 -0.38 -7.42 4.71
CA LEU A 240 0.17 -6.36 3.88
C LEU A 240 1.41 -6.86 3.15
N GLY A 241 1.25 -7.18 1.86
CA GLY A 241 2.33 -7.54 0.97
C GLY A 241 3.14 -6.32 0.52
N ASN A 242 4.37 -6.57 0.08
CA ASN A 242 5.26 -5.53 -0.38
C ASN A 242 4.67 -4.73 -1.55
N ILE A 243 4.89 -3.41 -1.55
CA ILE A 243 4.53 -2.51 -2.63
C ILE A 243 5.71 -2.41 -3.59
N THR A 244 5.60 -3.09 -4.72
CA THR A 244 6.69 -3.23 -5.72
C THR A 244 6.63 -2.23 -6.86
N HIS A 245 5.48 -1.55 -7.05
CA HIS A 245 5.29 -0.53 -8.08
C HIS A 245 4.15 0.41 -7.66
N MET A 246 4.08 1.60 -8.27
CA MET A 246 3.20 2.66 -7.80
C MET A 246 1.96 2.86 -8.66
N THR A 247 2.08 2.79 -9.97
CA THR A 247 0.99 3.05 -10.92
C THR A 247 0.94 2.06 -12.05
N VAL A 248 2.06 1.47 -12.45
CA VAL A 248 2.15 0.54 -13.57
C VAL A 248 2.64 -0.80 -13.08
N ASN A 249 1.87 -1.85 -13.34
CA ASN A 249 2.27 -3.21 -13.01
C ASN A 249 3.24 -3.76 -14.07
N THR A 250 4.54 -3.63 -13.81
CA THR A 250 5.61 -4.06 -14.73
C THR A 250 6.01 -5.53 -14.56
N TYR A 251 5.47 -6.23 -13.56
CA TYR A 251 5.79 -7.63 -13.27
C TYR A 251 4.79 -8.63 -13.86
N GLN A 252 3.79 -8.15 -14.62
CA GLN A 252 2.93 -9.03 -15.39
C GLN A 252 3.54 -9.24 -16.76
N ASP A 253 3.39 -10.43 -17.33
CA ASP A 253 3.81 -10.78 -18.70
C ASP A 253 3.04 -9.98 -19.79
N GLU A 254 2.21 -9.04 -19.40
CA GLU A 254 1.50 -8.11 -20.25
C GLU A 254 2.46 -7.02 -20.74
N LYS A 255 2.48 -6.79 -22.03
CA LYS A 255 3.23 -5.68 -22.63
C LYS A 255 2.77 -4.35 -22.05
N ILE A 256 3.71 -3.51 -21.65
CA ILE A 256 3.45 -2.15 -21.23
C ILE A 256 2.72 -1.42 -22.36
N THR A 257 1.55 -0.85 -22.06
CA THR A 257 0.76 -0.09 -23.01
C THR A 257 1.33 1.32 -23.22
N ALA A 258 0.91 2.01 -24.28
CA ALA A 258 1.28 3.41 -24.47
C ALA A 258 0.77 4.32 -23.33
N HIS A 259 -0.37 3.96 -22.72
CA HIS A 259 -0.90 4.67 -21.55
C HIS A 259 0.00 4.49 -20.32
N ASP A 260 0.46 3.26 -20.07
CA ASP A 260 1.40 2.97 -18.97
C ASP A 260 2.73 3.72 -19.16
N LEU A 261 3.26 3.75 -20.40
CA LEU A 261 4.45 4.52 -20.71
C LEU A 261 4.25 6.01 -20.40
N LEU A 262 3.12 6.60 -20.83
CA LEU A 262 2.82 8.00 -20.53
C LEU A 262 2.76 8.26 -19.03
N GLN A 263 2.15 7.38 -18.26
CA GLN A 263 2.11 7.49 -16.79
C GLN A 263 3.52 7.46 -16.19
N MET A 264 4.38 6.55 -16.65
CA MET A 264 5.78 6.49 -16.24
C MET A 264 6.53 7.79 -16.55
N LEU A 265 6.37 8.32 -17.77
CA LEU A 265 7.02 9.56 -18.19
C LEU A 265 6.59 10.75 -17.32
N PHE A 266 5.29 10.91 -17.08
CA PHE A 266 4.77 11.96 -16.20
C PHE A 266 5.31 11.84 -14.77
N GLN A 267 5.35 10.64 -14.20
CA GLN A 267 5.90 10.44 -12.85
C GLN A 267 7.38 10.78 -12.76
N ILE A 268 8.18 10.37 -13.74
CA ILE A 268 9.60 10.70 -13.79
C ILE A 268 9.80 12.22 -13.90
N GLU A 269 8.98 12.90 -14.72
CA GLU A 269 9.04 14.35 -14.86
C GLU A 269 8.68 15.06 -13.57
N GLU A 270 7.60 14.66 -12.90
CA GLU A 270 7.18 15.25 -11.61
C GLU A 270 8.23 15.07 -10.50
N LEU A 271 8.86 13.90 -10.42
CA LEU A 271 9.94 13.65 -9.47
C LEU A 271 11.16 14.53 -9.74
N TYR A 272 11.49 14.73 -11.02
CA TYR A 272 12.57 15.63 -11.43
C TYR A 272 12.23 17.09 -11.13
N GLU A 273 11.01 17.55 -11.49
CA GLU A 273 10.54 18.90 -11.19
C GLU A 273 10.52 19.18 -9.68
N ASN A 274 10.22 18.17 -8.88
CA ASN A 274 10.28 18.27 -7.42
C ASN A 274 11.70 18.28 -6.86
N GLY A 275 12.72 18.01 -7.69
CA GLY A 275 14.13 17.94 -7.28
C GLY A 275 14.49 16.63 -6.57
N GLU A 276 13.65 15.60 -6.65
CA GLU A 276 13.93 14.30 -6.02
C GLU A 276 14.90 13.45 -6.83
N MET A 277 15.10 13.77 -8.10
CA MET A 277 16.15 13.20 -8.94
C MET A 277 16.88 14.29 -9.73
N ASN A 278 18.14 14.04 -10.06
CA ASN A 278 18.92 14.91 -10.92
C ASN A 278 18.67 14.58 -12.42
N TYR A 279 19.28 15.37 -13.31
CA TYR A 279 19.10 15.19 -14.75
C TYR A 279 19.57 13.82 -15.24
N TYR A 280 20.70 13.32 -14.72
CA TYR A 280 21.24 12.03 -15.11
C TYR A 280 20.32 10.87 -14.70
N GLU A 281 19.80 10.90 -13.47
CA GLU A 281 18.85 9.93 -12.97
C GLU A 281 17.56 9.94 -13.79
N LYS A 282 17.03 11.13 -14.11
CA LYS A 282 15.89 11.30 -15.01
C LYS A 282 16.13 10.63 -16.37
N ASP A 283 17.27 10.94 -17.02
CA ASP A 283 17.62 10.37 -18.33
C ASP A 283 17.69 8.84 -18.28
N GLN A 284 18.30 8.27 -17.23
CA GLN A 284 18.35 6.82 -17.04
C GLN A 284 16.96 6.21 -16.87
N MET A 285 16.09 6.84 -16.09
CA MET A 285 14.72 6.36 -15.86
C MET A 285 13.85 6.47 -17.11
N LEU A 286 14.00 7.54 -17.90
CA LEU A 286 13.32 7.66 -19.20
C LEU A 286 13.75 6.56 -20.17
N LYS A 287 15.06 6.31 -20.29
CA LYS A 287 15.60 5.22 -21.12
C LYS A 287 15.07 3.86 -20.69
N LEU A 288 14.99 3.61 -19.38
CA LEU A 288 14.43 2.38 -18.84
C LEU A 288 12.94 2.24 -19.17
N ALA A 289 12.14 3.30 -19.03
CA ALA A 289 10.74 3.29 -19.39
C ALA A 289 10.50 2.93 -20.85
N PHE A 290 11.27 3.54 -21.78
CA PHE A 290 11.19 3.23 -23.21
C PHE A 290 11.64 1.80 -23.54
N ARG A 291 12.73 1.30 -22.94
CA ARG A 291 13.19 -0.07 -23.13
C ARG A 291 12.18 -1.09 -22.62
N SER A 292 11.52 -0.80 -21.51
CA SER A 292 10.45 -1.63 -20.97
C SER A 292 9.24 -1.66 -21.91
N TYR A 293 8.86 -0.52 -22.49
CA TYR A 293 7.78 -0.44 -23.47
C TYR A 293 8.10 -1.25 -24.75
N THR A 294 9.36 -1.24 -25.20
CA THR A 294 9.81 -2.03 -26.35
C THR A 294 10.06 -3.51 -26.03
N GLY A 295 9.97 -3.90 -24.75
CA GLY A 295 10.21 -5.26 -24.28
C GLY A 295 11.68 -5.69 -24.25
N THR A 296 12.61 -4.73 -24.34
CA THR A 296 14.07 -5.01 -24.34
C THR A 296 14.67 -5.05 -22.92
N GLU A 297 13.99 -4.49 -21.94
CA GLU A 297 14.42 -4.48 -20.53
C GLU A 297 13.20 -4.42 -19.61
N GLN A 298 13.29 -5.05 -18.44
CA GLN A 298 12.21 -4.98 -17.46
C GLN A 298 12.37 -3.73 -16.60
N TYR A 299 11.29 -2.97 -16.42
CA TYR A 299 11.28 -1.77 -15.57
C TYR A 299 11.40 -2.16 -14.11
N THR A 300 12.45 -1.72 -13.44
CA THR A 300 12.66 -1.97 -12.02
C THR A 300 12.55 -0.66 -11.22
N LEU A 301 11.74 -0.68 -10.19
CA LEU A 301 11.52 0.48 -9.32
C LEU A 301 12.55 0.63 -8.19
N ASN A 302 13.48 -0.30 -8.04
CA ASN A 302 14.42 -0.34 -6.91
C ASN A 302 15.15 0.98 -6.67
N LYS A 303 15.47 1.73 -7.74
CA LYS A 303 16.09 3.05 -7.63
C LYS A 303 15.11 4.14 -7.18
N LEU A 304 13.82 4.01 -7.50
CA LEU A 304 12.79 4.99 -7.15
C LEU A 304 12.41 4.94 -5.68
N TYR A 305 12.58 3.80 -4.99
CA TYR A 305 12.30 3.70 -3.55
C TYR A 305 13.24 4.52 -2.66
N LYS A 306 14.28 5.12 -3.23
CA LYS A 306 15.13 6.10 -2.56
C LYS A 306 14.54 7.52 -2.60
N LEU A 307 13.49 7.74 -3.35
CA LEU A 307 12.87 9.04 -3.55
C LEU A 307 11.76 9.25 -2.52
N LYS A 308 11.72 10.44 -1.92
CA LYS A 308 10.79 10.80 -0.85
C LYS A 308 9.33 10.59 -1.26
N SER A 309 8.89 11.13 -2.38
CA SER A 309 7.49 11.03 -2.83
C SER A 309 7.07 9.59 -3.09
N VAL A 310 7.98 8.72 -3.50
CA VAL A 310 7.70 7.29 -3.74
C VAL A 310 7.44 6.56 -2.43
N VAL A 311 8.29 6.72 -1.41
CA VAL A 311 8.08 6.08 -0.09
C VAL A 311 6.90 6.70 0.66
N VAL A 312 6.66 7.99 0.50
CA VAL A 312 5.47 8.67 1.04
C VAL A 312 4.19 8.10 0.43
N GLN A 313 4.17 7.82 -0.88
CA GLN A 313 3.04 7.19 -1.53
C GLN A 313 2.84 5.73 -1.05
N ALA A 314 3.91 4.96 -0.86
CA ALA A 314 3.81 3.63 -0.26
C ALA A 314 3.18 3.70 1.13
N SER A 315 3.64 4.63 1.97
CA SER A 315 3.07 4.88 3.31
C SER A 315 1.58 5.27 3.25
N ARG A 316 1.19 6.06 2.24
CA ARG A 316 -0.21 6.42 1.98
C ARG A 316 -1.05 5.19 1.64
N MET A 317 -0.55 4.30 0.78
CA MET A 317 -1.25 3.06 0.42
C MET A 317 -1.45 2.15 1.64
N VAL A 318 -0.42 2.01 2.48
CA VAL A 318 -0.52 1.25 3.75
C VAL A 318 -1.54 1.88 4.68
N LEU A 319 -1.51 3.20 4.88
CA LEU A 319 -2.49 3.90 5.73
C LEU A 319 -3.93 3.72 5.22
N GLN A 320 -4.14 3.74 3.91
CA GLN A 320 -5.44 3.45 3.31
C GLN A 320 -5.86 1.98 3.51
N ALA A 321 -4.94 1.04 3.40
CA ALA A 321 -5.19 -0.38 3.62
C ALA A 321 -5.57 -0.66 5.08
N VAL A 322 -4.78 -0.15 6.03
CA VAL A 322 -5.07 -0.26 7.48
C VAL A 322 -6.40 0.42 7.83
N GLY A 323 -6.74 1.52 7.17
CA GLY A 323 -8.03 2.17 7.31
C GLY A 323 -9.23 1.26 7.02
N ARG A 324 -9.05 0.10 6.37
CA ARG A 324 -10.09 -0.93 6.17
C ARG A 324 -10.41 -1.71 7.45
N MET A 325 -9.46 -1.70 8.39
CA MET A 325 -9.63 -2.32 9.72
C MET A 325 -10.21 -1.34 10.75
N CYS A 326 -10.36 -0.06 10.41
CA CYS A 326 -10.63 1.02 11.37
C CYS A 326 -11.92 1.80 11.08
N ARG A 327 -12.84 1.24 10.27
CA ARG A 327 -14.05 1.96 9.84
C ARG A 327 -15.24 1.79 10.77
N THR A 328 -15.30 0.65 11.45
CA THR A 328 -16.42 0.32 12.35
C THR A 328 -16.04 0.53 13.80
N PHE A 329 -17.07 0.61 14.65
CA PHE A 329 -16.93 0.71 16.10
C PHE A 329 -17.09 -0.63 16.80
N VAL A 330 -17.13 -1.72 16.05
CA VAL A 330 -17.19 -3.07 16.59
C VAL A 330 -15.94 -3.83 16.14
N LYS A 331 -15.22 -4.37 17.10
CA LYS A 331 -13.95 -5.08 16.88
C LYS A 331 -13.97 -6.45 17.53
N SER A 332 -13.24 -7.37 16.97
CA SER A 332 -12.86 -8.59 17.67
C SER A 332 -11.87 -8.26 18.79
N PRO A 333 -11.86 -9.00 19.91
CA PRO A 333 -10.92 -8.76 21.01
C PRO A 333 -9.46 -8.90 20.58
N ASN A 334 -9.19 -9.71 19.53
CA ASN A 334 -7.88 -9.89 18.94
C ASN A 334 -7.91 -9.47 17.47
N ILE A 335 -6.94 -8.64 17.07
CA ILE A 335 -6.72 -8.16 15.70
C ILE A 335 -5.31 -8.61 15.30
N TYR A 336 -5.17 -9.16 14.09
CA TYR A 336 -3.90 -9.73 13.61
C TYR A 336 -3.39 -8.98 12.38
N LEU A 337 -2.11 -8.61 12.44
CA LEU A 337 -1.43 -7.88 11.35
C LEU A 337 -0.21 -8.69 10.90
N PHE A 338 -0.20 -9.08 9.64
CA PHE A 338 0.93 -9.75 8.99
C PHE A 338 1.52 -8.76 7.99
N VAL A 339 2.78 -8.37 8.17
CA VAL A 339 3.39 -7.33 7.33
C VAL A 339 4.74 -7.78 6.81
N GLU A 340 4.93 -7.69 5.50
CA GLU A 340 6.22 -8.03 4.90
C GLU A 340 7.31 -7.02 5.32
N SER A 341 8.50 -7.53 5.66
CA SER A 341 9.61 -6.72 6.18
C SER A 341 10.05 -5.63 5.22
N GLU A 342 10.11 -5.91 3.91
CA GLU A 342 10.40 -4.90 2.89
C GLU A 342 9.37 -3.75 2.85
N LEU A 343 8.09 -4.03 3.13
CA LEU A 343 7.08 -2.99 3.21
C LEU A 343 7.32 -2.08 4.42
N LEU A 344 7.65 -2.67 5.58
CA LEU A 344 7.96 -1.92 6.79
C LEU A 344 9.16 -0.99 6.58
N GLU A 345 10.20 -1.47 5.91
CA GLU A 345 11.38 -0.66 5.57
C GLU A 345 11.05 0.55 4.68
N LYS A 346 10.01 0.48 3.84
CA LYS A 346 9.56 1.56 2.95
C LYS A 346 8.63 2.58 3.60
N LEU A 347 8.25 2.44 4.87
CA LEU A 347 7.39 3.41 5.54
C LEU A 347 8.14 4.70 5.88
N TYR A 348 7.62 5.84 5.44
CA TYR A 348 8.21 7.16 5.72
C TYR A 348 7.64 7.77 6.99
N MET A 349 8.38 7.66 8.07
CA MET A 349 7.97 8.12 9.39
C MET A 349 7.74 9.63 9.48
N GLY A 350 8.49 10.42 8.72
CA GLY A 350 8.37 11.88 8.71
C GLY A 350 6.97 12.41 8.33
N GLU A 351 6.18 11.64 7.55
CA GLU A 351 4.79 11.98 7.25
C GLU A 351 3.80 11.28 8.20
N LEU A 352 4.08 10.05 8.61
CA LEU A 352 3.20 9.29 9.50
C LEU A 352 3.12 9.92 10.88
N ASN A 353 4.23 10.34 11.47
CA ASN A 353 4.28 10.95 12.81
C ASN A 353 3.53 12.29 12.92
N LYS A 354 3.18 12.92 11.81
CA LYS A 354 2.38 14.16 11.80
C LYS A 354 0.87 13.90 11.89
N ARG A 355 0.44 12.64 11.96
CA ARG A 355 -0.96 12.23 11.78
C ARG A 355 -1.56 11.63 13.02
N ILE A 356 -2.88 11.72 13.11
CA ILE A 356 -3.66 10.97 14.08
C ILE A 356 -3.81 9.56 13.52
N LEU A 357 -3.09 8.61 14.09
CA LEU A 357 -3.03 7.25 13.60
C LEU A 357 -3.86 6.30 14.47
N PRO A 358 -4.63 5.39 13.83
CA PRO A 358 -5.36 4.37 14.57
C PRO A 358 -4.41 3.37 15.24
N PRO A 359 -4.85 2.67 16.30
CA PRO A 359 -4.02 1.71 17.04
C PRO A 359 -3.36 0.65 16.17
N GLU A 360 -4.05 0.14 15.15
CA GLU A 360 -3.52 -0.83 14.19
C GLU A 360 -2.32 -0.26 13.40
N MET A 361 -2.39 1.01 13.00
CA MET A 361 -1.27 1.66 12.32
C MET A 361 -0.11 1.94 13.28
N LYS A 362 -0.40 2.28 14.54
CA LYS A 362 0.64 2.42 15.57
C LYS A 362 1.37 1.09 15.82
N ALA A 363 0.65 -0.03 15.81
CA ALA A 363 1.27 -1.36 15.90
C ALA A 363 2.21 -1.65 14.72
N ILE A 364 1.84 -1.29 13.48
CA ILE A 364 2.72 -1.42 12.31
C ILE A 364 3.97 -0.55 12.46
N ILE A 365 3.84 0.66 12.98
CA ILE A 365 4.99 1.54 13.25
C ILE A 365 5.92 0.90 14.29
N SER A 366 5.39 0.34 15.37
CA SER A 366 6.20 -0.39 16.37
C SER A 366 6.91 -1.60 15.78
N MET A 367 6.26 -2.35 14.87
CA MET A 367 6.90 -3.44 14.12
C MET A 367 8.07 -2.92 13.26
N ARG A 368 7.90 -1.78 12.58
CA ARG A 368 8.97 -1.14 11.80
C ARG A 368 10.14 -0.72 12.69
N GLU A 369 9.86 -0.11 13.82
CA GLU A 369 10.90 0.33 14.78
C GLU A 369 11.71 -0.85 15.32
N SER A 370 11.07 -2.01 15.52
CA SER A 370 11.77 -3.24 15.97
C SER A 370 12.77 -3.78 14.95
N LEU A 371 12.67 -3.42 13.66
CA LEU A 371 13.65 -3.80 12.64
C LEU A 371 14.99 -3.05 12.76
N GLY A 372 15.03 -1.93 13.51
CA GLY A 372 16.25 -1.15 13.75
C GLY A 372 16.87 -0.52 12.48
N LYS A 373 16.11 -0.46 11.39
CA LYS A 373 16.56 0.10 10.12
C LYS A 373 15.83 1.41 9.87
N ASP A 374 16.57 2.52 9.79
CA ASP A 374 16.05 3.80 9.35
C ASP A 374 16.23 3.95 7.85
N TYR A 375 15.11 4.07 7.14
CA TYR A 375 15.10 4.45 5.74
C TYR A 375 15.01 5.98 5.66
N LEU A 376 16.12 6.61 5.28
CA LEU A 376 16.16 8.04 5.00
C LEU A 376 16.23 8.23 3.47
N PRO A 377 15.22 8.88 2.85
CA PRO A 377 15.31 9.27 1.45
C PRO A 377 16.54 10.15 1.24
N ALA A 378 17.20 10.00 0.09
CA ALA A 378 18.36 10.85 -0.24
C ALA A 378 17.98 12.33 -0.23
N GLU A 379 18.61 13.13 0.65
CA GLU A 379 18.26 14.54 0.88
C GLU A 379 19.00 15.51 -0.07
N ASN A 380 18.95 15.24 -1.38
CA ASN A 380 19.57 16.15 -2.37
C ASN A 380 18.55 17.06 -3.07
N ILE A 381 17.31 17.16 -2.55
CA ILE A 381 16.23 17.90 -3.19
C ILE A 381 16.60 19.34 -3.50
N MET A 382 17.18 20.05 -2.55
CA MET A 382 17.58 21.46 -2.74
C MET A 382 18.72 21.61 -3.73
N LEU A 383 19.69 20.71 -3.69
CA LEU A 383 20.83 20.70 -4.62
C LEU A 383 20.35 20.42 -6.06
N ASN A 384 19.50 19.41 -6.24
CA ASN A 384 18.94 19.06 -7.55
C ASN A 384 18.08 20.20 -8.12
N LYS A 385 17.31 20.90 -7.28
CA LYS A 385 16.55 22.10 -7.69
C LYS A 385 17.48 23.24 -8.11
N ALA A 386 18.54 23.50 -7.36
CA ALA A 386 19.53 24.52 -7.69
C ALA A 386 20.23 24.20 -9.01
N GLU A 387 20.64 22.95 -9.22
CA GLU A 387 21.24 22.47 -10.49
C GLU A 387 20.28 22.68 -11.67
N ARG A 388 19.02 22.31 -11.55
CA ARG A 388 18.01 22.51 -12.58
C ARG A 388 17.84 24.00 -12.94
N ILE A 389 17.67 24.87 -11.94
CA ILE A 389 17.52 26.31 -12.15
C ILE A 389 18.77 26.88 -12.84
N SER A 390 19.97 26.49 -12.39
CA SER A 390 21.24 26.92 -12.98
C SER A 390 21.37 26.47 -14.43
N SER A 391 20.96 25.25 -14.75
CA SER A 391 20.99 24.72 -16.13
C SER A 391 20.04 25.47 -17.06
N VAL A 392 18.82 25.79 -16.58
CA VAL A 392 17.86 26.62 -17.32
C VAL A 392 18.39 28.03 -17.52
N GLY A 393 19.00 28.60 -16.49
CA GLY A 393 19.65 29.93 -16.56
C GLY A 393 20.77 29.99 -17.59
N LEU A 394 21.68 29.01 -17.56
CA LEU A 394 22.76 28.90 -18.53
C LEU A 394 22.25 28.73 -19.97
N TRP A 395 21.22 27.93 -20.17
CA TRP A 395 20.59 27.74 -21.49
C TRP A 395 19.94 29.05 -21.98
N THR A 396 19.25 29.76 -21.11
CA THR A 396 18.65 31.07 -21.41
C THR A 396 19.72 32.07 -21.82
N ILE A 397 20.81 32.18 -21.03
CA ILE A 397 21.94 33.06 -21.34
C ILE A 397 22.57 32.71 -22.71
N ARG A 398 22.77 31.42 -22.99
CA ARG A 398 23.31 30.97 -24.30
C ARG A 398 22.41 31.40 -25.45
N ARG A 399 21.10 31.24 -25.33
CA ARG A 399 20.15 31.70 -26.37
C ARG A 399 20.18 33.21 -26.58
N MET A 400 20.27 33.97 -25.48
CA MET A 400 20.39 35.41 -25.55
C MET A 400 21.66 35.86 -26.24
N LEU A 401 22.79 35.24 -25.94
CA LEU A 401 24.06 35.49 -26.62
C LEU A 401 24.05 35.13 -28.11
N ALA A 402 23.27 34.09 -28.47
CA ALA A 402 23.01 33.74 -29.86
C ALA A 402 21.99 34.66 -30.58
N LYS A 403 21.50 35.71 -29.91
CA LYS A 403 20.46 36.65 -30.41
C LYS A 403 19.10 36.02 -30.63
N GLU A 404 18.81 34.90 -29.99
CA GLU A 404 17.51 34.24 -30.05
C GLU A 404 16.59 34.73 -28.91
N TRP A 405 16.15 35.98 -28.99
CA TRP A 405 15.28 36.56 -28.02
C TRP A 405 13.82 36.17 -28.26
N THR A 406 13.25 35.37 -27.37
CA THR A 406 11.84 35.05 -27.32
C THR A 406 11.19 35.70 -26.11
N LYS A 407 9.84 35.83 -26.10
CA LYS A 407 9.10 36.32 -24.93
C LYS A 407 9.35 35.45 -23.69
N GLU A 408 9.52 34.15 -23.88
CA GLU A 408 9.84 33.19 -22.79
C GLU A 408 11.25 33.40 -22.26
N SER A 409 12.23 33.63 -23.13
CA SER A 409 13.61 33.92 -22.71
C SER A 409 13.67 35.23 -21.90
N MET A 410 12.91 36.25 -22.27
CA MET A 410 12.84 37.51 -21.53
C MET A 410 12.21 37.30 -20.15
N LYS A 411 11.10 36.53 -20.05
CA LYS A 411 10.44 36.21 -18.79
C LYS A 411 11.35 35.42 -17.85
N LEU A 412 12.09 34.44 -18.36
CA LEU A 412 13.09 33.69 -17.62
C LEU A 412 14.25 34.56 -17.14
N TRP A 413 14.71 35.50 -17.98
CA TRP A 413 15.72 36.46 -17.58
C TRP A 413 15.27 37.36 -16.43
N GLU A 414 14.04 37.85 -16.47
CA GLU A 414 13.47 38.63 -15.36
C GLU A 414 13.37 37.82 -14.05
N GLN A 415 13.01 36.55 -14.15
CA GLN A 415 12.99 35.62 -13.00
C GLN A 415 14.38 35.34 -12.42
N LEU A 416 15.41 35.30 -13.27
CA LEU A 416 16.81 35.11 -12.84
C LEU A 416 17.43 36.35 -12.22
N ARG A 417 16.91 37.54 -12.60
CA ARG A 417 17.39 38.82 -12.09
C ARG A 417 16.83 39.15 -10.72
N ASN A 418 15.64 38.70 -10.42
CA ASN A 418 14.93 38.90 -9.16
C ASN A 418 15.18 37.74 -8.19
#